data_79ebb9ba6ca6cd0d51d33305a0bf9f00
#
_entry.id   79ebb9ba6ca6cd0d51d33305a0bf9f00
#
_cell.length_a   1.000
_cell.length_b   1.000
_cell.length_c   1.000
_cell.angle_alpha   90.00
_cell.angle_beta   90.00
_cell.angle_gamma   90.00
#
_symmetry.space_group_name_H-M   'P 1'
#
loop_
_entity.id
_entity.type
_entity.pdbx_description
1 polymer ?
#
loop_
_entity_poly.entity_id
_entity_poly.type
_entity_poly.pdbx_seq_one_letter_code
_entity_poly.pdbx_strand_id
1 'polypeptide(L)'
;RQSGYKLEIPGSIGTTGAIKATREGAIPLGLASRALTLDETAQGLKQIHYASIGLAIAVNSSVPDMDLDNNALVQIYAGEKTAWSNGASVVALCMYEADSTNDILQKQVPGFSSVLKTTLARNDWRTLYSDGAMLETLAKTPNAIGFVDAAALAEKTGFVKALKMNGIEMNFENLSSGGYRLKKELFFIYREKLSDEAK
;
A
#
# COMPACT_ATOMS: atom_id res chain seq x y z
N ARG A 1 29.95 -2.55 -3.35
CA ARG A 1 30.86 -1.70 -4.15
C ARG A 1 30.30 -0.30 -4.17
N GLN A 2 31.04 0.70 -3.70
CA GLN A 2 30.67 2.10 -3.88
C GLN A 2 30.89 2.42 -5.36
N SER A 3 29.80 2.69 -6.08
CA SER A 3 29.84 2.98 -7.52
C SER A 3 30.31 4.39 -7.86
N GLY A 4 30.48 5.26 -6.86
CA GLY A 4 30.78 6.70 -7.07
C GLY A 4 29.58 7.55 -7.49
N TYR A 5 28.40 6.95 -7.70
CA TYR A 5 27.18 7.67 -8.01
C TYR A 5 26.47 8.14 -6.75
N LYS A 6 25.93 9.37 -6.78
CA LYS A 6 25.02 9.91 -5.76
C LYS A 6 23.59 9.63 -6.20
N LEU A 7 22.88 8.80 -5.43
CA LEU A 7 21.46 8.56 -5.64
C LEU A 7 20.65 9.58 -4.84
N GLU A 8 19.83 10.37 -5.52
CA GLU A 8 18.85 11.25 -4.88
C GLU A 8 17.45 10.66 -5.03
N ILE A 9 16.79 10.41 -3.89
CA ILE A 9 15.41 9.90 -3.85
C ILE A 9 14.54 11.01 -3.28
N PRO A 10 13.81 11.75 -4.11
CA PRO A 10 12.88 12.78 -3.65
C PRO A 10 11.68 12.16 -2.91
N GLY A 11 10.87 13.00 -2.28
CA GLY A 11 9.63 12.56 -1.66
C GLY A 11 8.72 11.80 -2.63
N SER A 12 7.98 10.83 -2.10
CA SER A 12 7.09 9.98 -2.92
C SER A 12 6.02 10.80 -3.63
N ILE A 13 5.89 10.56 -4.94
CA ILE A 13 4.83 11.10 -5.82
C ILE A 13 3.83 10.01 -6.22
N GLY A 14 3.91 8.85 -5.55
CA GLY A 14 3.09 7.68 -5.83
C GLY A 14 3.45 6.97 -7.13
N THR A 15 2.94 5.74 -7.29
CA THR A 15 3.22 4.90 -8.47
C THR A 15 2.83 5.57 -9.78
N THR A 16 1.62 6.12 -9.86
CA THR A 16 1.12 6.78 -11.08
C THR A 16 1.94 8.02 -11.43
N GLY A 17 2.32 8.81 -10.41
CA GLY A 17 3.18 9.99 -10.59
C GLY A 17 4.57 9.61 -11.08
N ALA A 18 5.19 8.56 -10.51
CA ALA A 18 6.50 8.07 -10.92
C ALA A 18 6.50 7.56 -12.35
N ILE A 19 5.48 6.79 -12.76
CA ILE A 19 5.31 6.30 -14.13
C ILE A 19 5.17 7.48 -15.11
N LYS A 20 4.32 8.45 -14.79
CA LYS A 20 4.14 9.66 -15.59
C LYS A 20 5.43 10.46 -15.73
N ALA A 21 6.11 10.77 -14.64
CA ALA A 21 7.35 11.53 -14.63
C ALA A 21 8.47 10.83 -15.43
N THR A 22 8.56 9.49 -15.34
CA THR A 22 9.52 8.71 -16.13
C THR A 22 9.17 8.75 -17.61
N ARG A 23 7.89 8.59 -17.97
CA ARG A 23 7.42 8.67 -19.36
C ARG A 23 7.72 10.03 -19.99
N GLU A 24 7.46 11.11 -19.29
CA GLU A 24 7.70 12.48 -19.73
C GLU A 24 9.19 12.87 -19.68
N GLY A 25 10.05 12.06 -19.09
CA GLY A 25 11.48 12.30 -19.00
C GLY A 25 11.90 13.27 -17.91
N ALA A 26 11.00 13.59 -16.99
CA ALA A 26 11.30 14.43 -15.83
C ALA A 26 12.22 13.72 -14.83
N ILE A 27 12.17 12.39 -14.78
CA ILE A 27 13.10 11.54 -14.02
C ILE A 27 13.61 10.39 -14.91
N PRO A 28 14.88 9.98 -14.78
CA PRO A 28 15.44 8.87 -15.56
C PRO A 28 14.93 7.51 -15.10
N LEU A 29 14.65 7.35 -13.80
CA LEU A 29 14.25 6.11 -13.16
C LEU A 29 13.10 6.39 -12.18
N GLY A 30 11.98 5.70 -12.33
CA GLY A 30 10.84 5.72 -11.42
C GLY A 30 10.79 4.48 -10.53
N LEU A 31 10.18 4.61 -9.35
CA LEU A 31 9.83 3.49 -8.48
C LEU A 31 8.31 3.31 -8.52
N ALA A 32 7.86 2.08 -8.79
CA ALA A 32 6.44 1.75 -8.85
C ALA A 32 6.11 0.53 -7.98
N SER A 33 4.92 0.54 -7.37
CA SER A 33 4.42 -0.55 -6.52
C SER A 33 3.44 -1.46 -7.28
N ARG A 34 3.44 -1.43 -8.59
CA ARG A 34 2.76 -2.36 -9.49
C ARG A 34 3.50 -2.48 -10.82
N ALA A 35 3.21 -3.54 -11.56
CA ALA A 35 3.68 -3.65 -12.93
C ALA A 35 3.07 -2.57 -13.84
N LEU A 36 3.77 -2.27 -14.93
CA LEU A 36 3.25 -1.46 -16.02
C LEU A 36 2.03 -2.13 -16.67
N THR A 37 1.07 -1.33 -17.09
CA THR A 37 -0.02 -1.78 -17.96
C THR A 37 0.48 -2.00 -19.39
N LEU A 38 -0.34 -2.64 -20.22
CA LEU A 38 -0.03 -2.83 -21.63
C LEU A 38 0.13 -1.48 -22.35
N ASP A 39 -0.71 -0.50 -22.04
CA ASP A 39 -0.64 0.84 -22.63
C ASP A 39 0.64 1.59 -22.22
N GLU A 40 1.03 1.49 -20.94
CA GLU A 40 2.26 2.09 -20.44
C GLU A 40 3.50 1.48 -21.11
N THR A 41 3.49 0.15 -21.29
CA THR A 41 4.55 -0.55 -22.03
C THR A 41 4.57 -0.16 -23.50
N ALA A 42 3.41 -0.03 -24.17
CA ALA A 42 3.29 0.41 -25.56
C ALA A 42 3.81 1.84 -25.76
N GLN A 43 3.81 2.67 -24.71
CA GLN A 43 4.39 4.02 -24.72
C GLN A 43 5.93 4.04 -24.52
N GLY A 44 6.59 2.89 -24.62
CA GLY A 44 8.05 2.77 -24.57
C GLY A 44 8.65 2.70 -23.16
N LEU A 45 7.82 2.48 -22.14
CA LEU A 45 8.32 2.21 -20.79
C LEU A 45 8.73 0.75 -20.64
N LYS A 46 9.77 0.54 -19.84
CA LYS A 46 10.30 -0.77 -19.42
C LYS A 46 10.26 -0.87 -17.91
N GLN A 47 10.27 -2.10 -17.40
CA GLN A 47 10.28 -2.35 -15.97
C GLN A 47 11.24 -3.48 -15.59
N ILE A 48 11.80 -3.39 -14.38
CA ILE A 48 12.56 -4.47 -13.74
C ILE A 48 11.96 -4.68 -12.36
N HIS A 49 11.46 -5.90 -12.08
CA HIS A 49 11.06 -6.27 -10.74
C HIS A 49 12.31 -6.41 -9.86
N TYR A 50 12.32 -5.76 -8.68
CA TYR A 50 13.47 -5.81 -7.79
C TYR A 50 13.15 -6.31 -6.38
N ALA A 51 11.89 -6.22 -5.93
CA ALA A 51 11.48 -6.68 -4.61
C ALA A 51 9.96 -6.86 -4.51
N SER A 52 9.54 -7.58 -3.47
CA SER A 52 8.14 -7.60 -3.00
C SER A 52 8.11 -7.14 -1.55
N ILE A 53 7.09 -6.37 -1.18
CA ILE A 53 6.90 -5.89 0.19
C ILE A 53 5.48 -6.23 0.68
N GLY A 54 5.34 -6.66 1.95
CA GLY A 54 4.05 -6.93 2.56
C GLY A 54 3.24 -5.63 2.74
N LEU A 55 1.94 -5.72 2.48
CA LEU A 55 0.96 -4.69 2.79
C LEU A 55 0.24 -5.10 4.09
N ALA A 56 0.51 -4.38 5.18
CA ALA A 56 -0.07 -4.65 6.48
C ALA A 56 -1.50 -4.09 6.59
N ILE A 57 -2.39 -4.86 7.19
CA ILE A 57 -3.60 -4.32 7.81
C ILE A 57 -3.15 -3.71 9.14
N ALA A 58 -3.01 -2.40 9.16
CA ALA A 58 -2.46 -1.67 10.29
C ALA A 58 -3.56 -1.01 11.11
N VAL A 59 -3.44 -1.09 12.43
CA VAL A 59 -4.38 -0.48 13.36
C VAL A 59 -3.67 0.32 14.44
N ASN A 60 -4.35 1.30 15.00
CA ASN A 60 -3.89 1.93 16.23
C ASN A 60 -3.74 0.89 17.35
N SER A 61 -2.75 1.04 18.22
CA SER A 61 -2.49 0.10 19.31
C SER A 61 -3.64 -0.04 20.32
N SER A 62 -4.60 0.91 20.35
CA SER A 62 -5.81 0.83 21.16
C SER A 62 -6.80 -0.25 20.69
N VAL A 63 -6.70 -0.71 19.44
CA VAL A 63 -7.56 -1.78 18.90
C VAL A 63 -7.25 -3.08 19.62
N PRO A 64 -8.23 -3.78 20.23
CA PRO A 64 -7.98 -5.01 20.97
C PRO A 64 -7.78 -6.21 20.05
N ASP A 65 -8.41 -6.19 18.88
CA ASP A 65 -8.39 -7.30 17.92
C ASP A 65 -6.97 -7.56 17.41
N MET A 66 -6.68 -8.83 17.10
CA MET A 66 -5.36 -9.28 16.61
C MET A 66 -5.43 -9.92 15.23
N ASP A 67 -6.64 -10.18 14.74
CA ASP A 67 -6.89 -10.84 13.47
C ASP A 67 -8.18 -10.29 12.84
N LEU A 68 -8.21 -10.26 11.53
CA LEU A 68 -9.41 -10.00 10.72
C LEU A 68 -9.49 -11.02 9.60
N ASP A 69 -10.67 -11.57 9.38
CA ASP A 69 -10.96 -12.31 8.16
C ASP A 69 -11.37 -11.39 7.00
N ASN A 70 -11.42 -11.94 5.79
CA ASN A 70 -11.82 -11.21 4.58
C ASN A 70 -13.19 -10.55 4.74
N ASN A 71 -14.15 -11.23 5.34
CA ASN A 71 -15.51 -10.75 5.48
C ASN A 71 -15.58 -9.57 6.45
N ALA A 72 -14.93 -9.67 7.62
CA ALA A 72 -14.87 -8.58 8.58
C ALA A 72 -14.18 -7.34 7.99
N LEU A 73 -13.10 -7.52 7.21
CA LEU A 73 -12.44 -6.43 6.51
C LEU A 73 -13.37 -5.75 5.51
N VAL A 74 -14.06 -6.52 4.67
CA VAL A 74 -15.04 -6.00 3.71
C VAL A 74 -16.17 -5.26 4.43
N GLN A 75 -16.73 -5.81 5.50
CA GLN A 75 -17.80 -5.18 6.28
C GLN A 75 -17.36 -3.86 6.94
N ILE A 76 -16.11 -3.77 7.42
CA ILE A 76 -15.55 -2.51 7.93
C ILE A 76 -15.59 -1.45 6.82
N TYR A 77 -15.03 -1.77 5.66
CA TYR A 77 -14.95 -0.83 4.54
C TYR A 77 -16.30 -0.60 3.82
N ALA A 78 -17.28 -1.47 3.99
CA ALA A 78 -18.67 -1.23 3.62
C ALA A 78 -19.41 -0.30 4.62
N GLY A 79 -18.85 -0.13 5.83
CA GLY A 79 -19.49 0.59 6.93
C GLY A 79 -20.57 -0.23 7.67
N GLU A 80 -20.55 -1.54 7.49
CA GLU A 80 -21.48 -2.49 8.14
C GLU A 80 -20.97 -2.93 9.51
N LYS A 81 -19.67 -3.20 9.62
CA LYS A 81 -18.99 -3.46 10.89
C LYS A 81 -18.43 -2.16 11.44
N THR A 82 -19.14 -1.56 12.39
CA THR A 82 -18.84 -0.23 12.95
C THR A 82 -18.15 -0.26 14.32
N ALA A 83 -17.98 -1.45 14.91
CA ALA A 83 -17.38 -1.60 16.24
C ALA A 83 -16.33 -2.73 16.28
N TRP A 84 -15.29 -2.53 17.05
CA TRP A 84 -14.32 -3.52 17.46
C TRP A 84 -14.89 -4.48 18.50
N SER A 85 -14.14 -5.54 18.86
CA SER A 85 -14.60 -6.56 19.82
C SER A 85 -14.89 -5.99 21.22
N ASN A 86 -14.30 -4.86 21.59
CA ASN A 86 -14.55 -4.16 22.86
C ASN A 86 -15.70 -3.13 22.80
N GLY A 87 -16.41 -3.03 21.65
CA GLY A 87 -17.49 -2.06 21.43
C GLY A 87 -17.04 -0.66 21.00
N ALA A 88 -15.74 -0.39 20.92
CA ALA A 88 -15.24 0.90 20.43
C ALA A 88 -15.51 1.08 18.94
N SER A 89 -15.87 2.28 18.54
CA SER A 89 -16.17 2.57 17.14
C SER A 89 -14.94 2.40 16.24
N VAL A 90 -15.11 1.75 15.09
CA VAL A 90 -14.09 1.63 14.05
C VAL A 90 -13.92 2.96 13.33
N VAL A 91 -12.68 3.40 13.15
CA VAL A 91 -12.31 4.55 12.32
C VAL A 91 -11.55 4.07 11.10
N ALA A 92 -12.23 3.88 9.98
CA ALA A 92 -11.60 3.40 8.76
C ALA A 92 -10.91 4.57 8.01
N LEU A 93 -9.65 4.32 7.60
CA LEU A 93 -8.83 5.25 6.82
C LEU A 93 -8.61 4.65 5.43
N CYS A 94 -8.68 5.48 4.39
CA CYS A 94 -8.57 5.05 3.00
C CYS A 94 -7.37 5.70 2.33
N MET A 95 -6.75 5.00 1.40
CA MET A 95 -5.84 5.59 0.42
C MET A 95 -6.66 6.22 -0.71
N TYR A 96 -6.08 7.26 -1.36
CA TYR A 96 -6.70 7.87 -2.53
C TYR A 96 -6.94 6.85 -3.65
N GLU A 97 -7.89 7.13 -4.54
CA GLU A 97 -8.44 6.17 -5.50
C GLU A 97 -7.38 5.46 -6.36
N ALA A 98 -6.40 6.22 -6.87
CA ALA A 98 -5.36 5.69 -7.75
C ALA A 98 -4.16 5.05 -7.00
N ASP A 99 -4.27 4.82 -5.69
CA ASP A 99 -3.22 4.13 -4.94
C ASP A 99 -3.19 2.63 -5.24
N SER A 100 -1.98 2.08 -5.38
CA SER A 100 -1.77 0.65 -5.67
C SER A 100 -2.30 -0.29 -4.58
N THR A 101 -2.49 0.20 -3.36
CA THR A 101 -3.14 -0.54 -2.27
C THR A 101 -4.54 -0.98 -2.66
N ASN A 102 -5.31 -0.10 -3.30
CA ASN A 102 -6.67 -0.41 -3.74
C ASN A 102 -6.70 -1.53 -4.78
N ASP A 103 -5.75 -1.56 -5.72
CA ASP A 103 -5.61 -2.63 -6.71
C ASP A 103 -5.34 -3.98 -6.05
N ILE A 104 -4.50 -4.00 -5.02
CA ILE A 104 -4.15 -5.22 -4.28
C ILE A 104 -5.38 -5.73 -3.52
N LEU A 105 -6.07 -4.85 -2.79
CA LEU A 105 -7.25 -5.22 -2.03
C LEU A 105 -8.35 -5.79 -2.93
N GLN A 106 -8.60 -5.16 -4.07
CA GLN A 106 -9.58 -5.67 -5.06
C GLN A 106 -9.23 -7.05 -5.61
N LYS A 107 -7.93 -7.32 -5.81
CA LYS A 107 -7.46 -8.60 -6.37
C LYS A 107 -7.36 -9.71 -5.32
N GLN A 108 -7.00 -9.39 -4.10
CA GLN A 108 -6.62 -10.36 -3.09
C GLN A 108 -7.67 -10.58 -1.99
N VAL A 109 -8.58 -9.61 -1.78
CA VAL A 109 -9.65 -9.71 -0.78
C VAL A 109 -10.99 -9.94 -1.48
N PRO A 110 -11.54 -11.17 -1.41
CA PRO A 110 -12.85 -11.46 -2.00
C PRO A 110 -13.93 -10.49 -1.50
N GLY A 111 -14.68 -9.91 -2.42
CA GLY A 111 -15.75 -8.95 -2.12
C GLY A 111 -15.30 -7.49 -2.00
N PHE A 112 -14.01 -7.18 -1.88
CA PHE A 112 -13.54 -5.80 -1.69
C PHE A 112 -13.85 -4.89 -2.88
N SER A 113 -13.81 -5.41 -4.11
CA SER A 113 -14.16 -4.64 -5.32
C SER A 113 -15.57 -4.06 -5.29
N SER A 114 -16.52 -4.74 -4.65
CA SER A 114 -17.92 -4.29 -4.57
C SER A 114 -18.09 -3.11 -3.62
N VAL A 115 -17.23 -2.97 -2.62
CA VAL A 115 -17.33 -1.91 -1.60
C VAL A 115 -16.42 -0.72 -1.88
N LEU A 116 -15.34 -0.90 -2.65
CA LEU A 116 -14.33 0.14 -2.84
C LEU A 116 -14.92 1.46 -3.38
N LYS A 117 -15.79 1.41 -4.40
CA LYS A 117 -16.42 2.61 -4.96
C LYS A 117 -17.28 3.34 -3.94
N THR A 118 -18.06 2.59 -3.16
CA THR A 118 -18.90 3.15 -2.09
C THR A 118 -18.02 3.75 -0.99
N THR A 119 -16.95 3.05 -0.63
CA THR A 119 -15.97 3.49 0.35
C THR A 119 -15.34 4.82 -0.02
N LEU A 120 -14.84 4.94 -1.25
CA LEU A 120 -14.18 6.16 -1.73
C LEU A 120 -15.16 7.34 -1.92
N ALA A 121 -16.44 7.05 -2.16
CA ALA A 121 -17.49 8.08 -2.28
C ALA A 121 -17.98 8.60 -0.92
N ARG A 122 -17.58 7.99 0.19
CA ARG A 122 -18.00 8.43 1.53
C ARG A 122 -17.22 9.66 1.97
N ASN A 123 -17.91 10.76 2.18
CA ASN A 123 -17.31 12.03 2.63
C ASN A 123 -16.91 12.01 4.12
N ASP A 124 -17.37 11.03 4.88
CA ASP A 124 -17.08 10.86 6.31
C ASP A 124 -15.77 10.09 6.58
N TRP A 125 -15.14 9.56 5.54
CA TRP A 125 -13.89 8.82 5.67
C TRP A 125 -12.69 9.63 5.22
N ARG A 126 -11.62 9.56 6.02
CA ARG A 126 -10.41 10.31 5.75
C ARG A 126 -9.58 9.62 4.68
N THR A 127 -9.40 10.29 3.54
CA THR A 127 -8.53 9.85 2.45
C THR A 127 -7.11 10.37 2.65
N LEU A 128 -6.13 9.49 2.49
CA LEU A 128 -4.71 9.77 2.66
C LEU A 128 -3.95 9.50 1.36
N TYR A 129 -2.82 10.21 1.18
CA TYR A 129 -2.11 10.26 -0.09
C TYR A 129 -0.69 9.67 -0.02
N SER A 130 -0.28 9.13 1.13
CA SER A 130 1.01 8.45 1.30
C SER A 130 0.99 7.51 2.49
N ASP A 131 1.87 6.49 2.48
CA ASP A 131 2.05 5.57 3.61
C ASP A 131 2.49 6.31 4.88
N GLY A 132 3.33 7.35 4.77
CA GLY A 132 3.73 8.17 5.91
C GLY A 132 2.56 8.91 6.55
N ALA A 133 1.66 9.52 5.75
CA ALA A 133 0.46 10.17 6.24
C ALA A 133 -0.53 9.16 6.87
N MET A 134 -0.66 7.97 6.28
CA MET A 134 -1.46 6.88 6.82
C MET A 134 -0.93 6.46 8.20
N LEU A 135 0.36 6.19 8.31
CA LEU A 135 0.99 5.74 9.54
C LEU A 135 0.89 6.79 10.65
N GLU A 136 1.11 8.06 10.32
CA GLU A 136 0.97 9.17 11.27
C GLU A 136 -0.48 9.33 11.75
N THR A 137 -1.45 9.19 10.85
CA THR A 137 -2.87 9.27 11.20
C THR A 137 -3.31 8.09 12.05
N LEU A 138 -2.89 6.86 11.71
CA LEU A 138 -3.13 5.67 12.52
C LEU A 138 -2.58 5.84 13.95
N ALA A 139 -1.34 6.34 14.09
CA ALA A 139 -0.72 6.53 15.39
C ALA A 139 -1.47 7.53 16.29
N LYS A 140 -2.11 8.55 15.70
CA LYS A 140 -2.80 9.62 16.41
C LYS A 140 -4.31 9.39 16.59
N THR A 141 -4.89 8.39 15.91
CA THR A 141 -6.34 8.17 15.89
C THR A 141 -6.67 6.87 16.59
N PRO A 142 -7.18 6.89 17.83
CA PRO A 142 -7.64 5.68 18.50
C PRO A 142 -8.66 4.91 17.67
N ASN A 143 -8.59 3.57 17.71
CA ASN A 143 -9.50 2.65 17.03
C ASN A 143 -9.45 2.72 15.49
N ALA A 144 -8.43 3.39 14.92
CA ALA A 144 -8.28 3.50 13.48
C ALA A 144 -7.71 2.21 12.87
N ILE A 145 -8.14 1.96 11.63
CA ILE A 145 -7.64 0.89 10.73
C ILE A 145 -7.28 1.50 9.37
N GLY A 146 -6.21 1.01 8.77
CA GLY A 146 -5.76 1.37 7.43
C GLY A 146 -4.75 0.37 6.89
N PHE A 147 -4.07 0.74 5.82
CA PHE A 147 -3.07 -0.11 5.17
C PHE A 147 -1.76 0.64 5.05
N VAL A 148 -0.66 -0.02 5.38
CA VAL A 148 0.70 0.53 5.24
C VAL A 148 1.66 -0.54 4.76
N ASP A 149 2.73 -0.15 4.09
CA ASP A 149 3.79 -1.07 3.72
C ASP A 149 4.56 -1.54 4.95
N ALA A 150 5.03 -2.79 4.93
CA ALA A 150 5.78 -3.40 6.04
C ALA A 150 6.99 -2.56 6.46
N ALA A 151 7.67 -1.89 5.51
CA ALA A 151 8.80 -1.01 5.81
C ALA A 151 8.36 0.22 6.60
N ALA A 152 7.28 0.88 6.21
CA ALA A 152 6.74 2.03 6.93
C ALA A 152 6.29 1.64 8.35
N LEU A 153 5.65 0.48 8.50
CA LEU A 153 5.24 -0.01 9.82
C LEU A 153 6.42 -0.21 10.79
N ALA A 154 7.56 -0.67 10.27
CA ALA A 154 8.76 -0.90 11.08
C ALA A 154 9.35 0.39 11.67
N GLU A 155 9.05 1.56 11.09
CA GLU A 155 9.56 2.86 11.56
C GLU A 155 8.83 3.38 12.81
N LYS A 156 7.59 2.95 13.07
CA LYS A 156 6.76 3.47 14.18
C LYS A 156 6.21 2.36 15.08
N THR A 157 7.10 1.75 15.84
CA THR A 157 6.73 0.76 16.85
C THR A 157 6.04 1.42 18.07
N GLY A 158 5.00 0.76 18.60
CA GLY A 158 4.34 1.12 19.87
C GLY A 158 2.98 1.82 19.73
N PHE A 159 2.73 2.57 18.65
CA PHE A 159 1.45 3.26 18.44
C PHE A 159 0.56 2.61 17.35
N VAL A 160 1.17 1.81 16.49
CA VAL A 160 0.53 1.10 15.40
C VAL A 160 0.98 -0.35 15.42
N LYS A 161 0.05 -1.27 15.19
CA LYS A 161 0.34 -2.71 15.06
C LYS A 161 -0.30 -3.27 13.80
N ALA A 162 0.25 -4.37 13.28
CA ALA A 162 -0.37 -5.16 12.23
C ALA A 162 -1.37 -6.16 12.83
N LEU A 163 -2.50 -6.34 12.14
CA LEU A 163 -3.38 -7.49 12.37
C LEU A 163 -2.96 -8.65 11.48
N LYS A 164 -3.27 -9.87 11.94
CA LYS A 164 -3.27 -11.05 11.08
C LYS A 164 -4.42 -10.93 10.06
N MET A 165 -4.29 -11.63 8.97
CA MET A 165 -5.33 -11.77 7.95
C MET A 165 -5.70 -13.23 7.81
N ASN A 166 -6.93 -13.61 8.16
CA ASN A 166 -7.38 -15.02 8.18
C ASN A 166 -6.46 -15.92 9.02
N GLY A 167 -6.00 -15.46 10.18
CA GLY A 167 -5.06 -16.13 11.05
C GLY A 167 -3.60 -16.08 10.60
N ILE A 168 -3.29 -15.50 9.43
CA ILE A 168 -1.94 -15.49 8.86
C ILE A 168 -1.26 -14.15 9.17
N GLU A 169 -0.10 -14.23 9.79
CA GLU A 169 0.73 -13.08 10.12
C GLU A 169 1.51 -12.59 8.90
N MET A 170 1.62 -11.25 8.76
CA MET A 170 2.50 -10.64 7.79
C MET A 170 3.95 -10.73 8.28
N ASN A 171 4.68 -11.72 7.80
CA ASN A 171 6.11 -11.91 8.05
C ASN A 171 6.79 -12.44 6.78
N PHE A 172 8.12 -12.51 6.80
CA PHE A 172 8.91 -12.93 5.65
C PHE A 172 8.57 -14.35 5.18
N GLU A 173 8.37 -15.28 6.11
CA GLU A 173 8.07 -16.69 5.79
C GLU A 173 6.72 -16.80 5.06
N ASN A 174 5.67 -16.19 5.60
CA ASN A 174 4.33 -16.20 5.02
C ASN A 174 4.24 -15.43 3.69
N LEU A 175 5.02 -14.36 3.52
CA LEU A 175 5.13 -13.65 2.25
C LEU A 175 5.84 -14.50 1.19
N SER A 176 6.93 -15.15 1.55
CA SER A 176 7.76 -15.97 0.65
C SER A 176 7.04 -17.26 0.22
N SER A 177 6.30 -17.90 1.13
CA SER A 177 5.51 -19.09 0.83
C SER A 177 4.21 -18.80 0.07
N GLY A 178 3.80 -17.52 -0.03
CA GLY A 178 2.52 -17.12 -0.60
C GLY A 178 1.31 -17.31 0.33
N GLY A 179 1.53 -17.64 1.59
CA GLY A 179 0.49 -17.73 2.62
C GLY A 179 -0.15 -16.36 2.88
N TYR A 180 0.66 -15.31 3.06
CA TYR A 180 0.18 -13.94 3.16
C TYR A 180 0.16 -13.29 1.78
N ARG A 181 -1.04 -12.93 1.29
CA ARG A 181 -1.25 -12.50 -0.11
C ARG A 181 -1.24 -11.00 -0.32
N LEU A 182 -1.44 -10.21 0.73
CA LEU A 182 -1.42 -8.75 0.59
C LEU A 182 0.03 -8.28 0.48
N LYS A 183 0.50 -8.11 -0.76
CA LYS A 183 1.86 -7.65 -1.05
C LYS A 183 1.87 -6.75 -2.29
N LYS A 184 2.79 -5.79 -2.27
CA LYS A 184 3.14 -4.95 -3.42
C LYS A 184 4.35 -5.54 -4.11
N GLU A 185 4.31 -5.62 -5.42
CA GLU A 185 5.48 -5.94 -6.24
C GLU A 185 6.15 -4.63 -6.66
N LEU A 186 7.43 -4.50 -6.37
CA LEU A 186 8.18 -3.26 -6.57
C LEU A 186 9.02 -3.31 -7.84
N PHE A 187 8.91 -2.27 -8.66
CA PHE A 187 9.55 -2.19 -9.96
C PHE A 187 10.35 -0.90 -10.11
N PHE A 188 11.52 -1.01 -10.74
CA PHE A 188 12.14 0.11 -11.41
C PHE A 188 11.45 0.32 -12.76
N ILE A 189 11.08 1.57 -13.05
CA ILE A 189 10.47 1.98 -14.32
C ILE A 189 11.45 2.92 -15.03
N TYR A 190 11.70 2.67 -16.31
CA TYR A 190 12.61 3.48 -17.11
C TYR A 190 12.17 3.51 -18.57
N ARG A 191 12.67 4.47 -19.36
CA ARG A 191 12.51 4.49 -20.81
C ARG A 191 13.54 3.58 -21.46
N GLU A 192 13.22 3.04 -22.64
CA GLU A 192 14.07 2.10 -23.37
C GLU A 192 15.51 2.61 -23.57
N LYS A 193 15.69 3.93 -23.68
CA LYS A 193 17.01 4.57 -23.72
C LYS A 193 17.27 5.22 -22.37
N LEU A 194 17.86 4.47 -21.44
CA LEU A 194 18.53 5.05 -20.28
C LEU A 194 19.73 5.88 -20.76
N SER A 195 19.95 7.05 -20.17
CA SER A 195 21.21 7.76 -20.32
C SER A 195 22.35 6.85 -19.83
N ASP A 196 23.56 7.02 -20.36
CA ASP A 196 24.70 6.21 -19.94
C ASP A 196 25.02 6.37 -18.44
N GLU A 197 24.59 7.46 -17.83
CA GLU A 197 24.67 7.74 -16.39
C GLU A 197 23.68 6.93 -15.54
N ALA A 198 22.60 6.40 -16.13
CA ALA A 198 21.56 5.64 -15.44
C ALA A 198 21.65 4.12 -15.66
N LYS A 199 22.65 3.65 -16.44
CA LYS A 199 22.98 2.23 -16.63
C LYS A 199 23.98 1.77 -15.56
#